data_f42eed8b7a23689253004f2b39dc0cb9
#
_entry.id   f42eed8b7a23689253004f2b39dc0cb9
#
_cell.length_a   1.000
_cell.length_b   1.000
_cell.length_c   1.000
_cell.angle_alpha   90.00
_cell.angle_beta   90.00
_cell.angle_gamma   90.00
#
_symmetry.space_group_name_H-M   'P 1'
#
loop_
_entity.id
_entity.type
_entity.pdbx_description
1 polymer ?
#
loop_
_entity_poly.entity_id
_entity_poly.type
_entity_poly.pdbx_seq_one_letter_code
_entity_poly.pdbx_strand_id
1 'polypeptide(L)' 'MKKFVCPVCGYVYEGENPPEKCPQCGAPGSTFKEVKEE' A
#
# COMPACT_ATOMS: atom_id res chain seq x y z
N MET A 1 -11.13 -8.38 -0.89
CA MET A 1 -9.98 -7.79 -0.24
C MET A 1 -9.28 -6.84 -1.18
N LYS A 2 -8.53 -5.91 -0.62
CA LYS A 2 -7.89 -4.89 -1.42
C LYS A 2 -6.39 -5.00 -1.31
N LYS A 3 -5.74 -4.50 -2.33
CA LYS A 3 -4.30 -4.52 -2.39
C LYS A 3 -3.80 -3.09 -2.54
N PHE A 4 -2.77 -2.75 -1.78
CA PHE A 4 -2.21 -1.42 -1.84
C PHE A 4 -0.75 -1.52 -2.24
N VAL A 5 -0.38 -0.74 -3.23
CA VAL A 5 0.96 -0.79 -3.78
C VAL A 5 1.66 0.52 -3.50
N CYS A 6 2.85 0.43 -2.92
CA CYS A 6 3.65 1.61 -2.65
C CYS A 6 4.31 2.06 -3.95
N PRO A 7 4.09 3.32 -4.36
CA PRO A 7 4.67 3.81 -5.61
C PRO A 7 6.17 4.12 -5.50
N VAL A 8 6.71 4.06 -4.31
CA VAL A 8 8.10 4.41 -4.11
C VAL A 8 8.99 3.18 -4.22
N CYS A 9 8.67 2.13 -3.49
CA CYS A 9 9.50 0.94 -3.49
C CYS A 9 8.79 -0.27 -4.07
N GLY A 10 7.52 -0.15 -4.38
CA GLY A 10 6.79 -1.26 -4.95
C GLY A 10 6.28 -2.25 -3.92
N TYR A 11 6.23 -1.85 -2.68
CA TYR A 11 5.75 -2.73 -1.63
C TYR A 11 4.26 -2.99 -1.81
N VAL A 12 3.85 -4.24 -1.64
CA VAL A 12 2.45 -4.62 -1.79
C VAL A 12 1.91 -4.97 -0.41
N TYR A 13 0.81 -4.32 -0.05
CA TYR A 13 0.15 -4.54 1.23
C TYR A 13 -1.29 -4.98 0.97
N GLU A 14 -1.67 -6.09 1.57
CA GLU A 14 -3.02 -6.62 1.41
C GLU A 14 -3.83 -6.34 2.65
N GLY A 15 -5.01 -5.78 2.46
CA GLY A 15 -5.88 -5.47 3.57
C GLY A 15 -6.98 -4.55 3.11
N GLU A 16 -7.83 -4.16 4.06
CA GLU A 16 -8.94 -3.28 3.73
C GLU A 16 -8.54 -1.83 3.76
N ASN A 17 -7.48 -1.52 4.47
CA ASN A 17 -7.01 -0.16 4.58
C ASN A 17 -5.50 -0.14 4.34
N PRO A 18 -4.99 0.95 3.78
CA PRO A 18 -3.55 1.06 3.59
C PRO A 18 -2.86 1.19 4.94
N PRO A 19 -1.59 0.84 5.01
CA PRO A 19 -0.85 1.02 6.26
C PRO A 19 -0.60 2.50 6.51
N GLU A 20 -0.23 2.80 7.74
CA GLU A 20 0.06 4.17 8.09
C GLU A 20 1.18 4.71 7.22
N LYS A 21 2.15 3.87 6.96
CA LYS A 21 3.26 4.22 6.10
C LYS A 21 3.91 2.95 5.63
N CYS A 22 4.67 3.08 4.55
CA CYS A 22 5.36 1.93 4.01
C CYS A 22 6.44 1.48 4.99
N PRO A 23 6.39 0.23 5.46
CA PRO A 23 7.43 -0.26 6.38
C PRO A 23 8.75 -0.51 5.69
N GLN A 24 8.78 -0.41 4.37
CA GLN A 24 9.98 -0.70 3.62
C GLN A 24 10.74 0.56 3.25
N CYS A 25 10.08 1.55 2.73
CA CYS A 25 10.73 2.79 2.34
C CYS A 25 10.29 3.98 3.16
N GLY A 26 9.24 3.82 3.93
CA GLY A 26 8.78 4.89 4.81
C GLY A 26 7.85 5.89 4.13
N ALA A 27 7.39 5.58 2.94
CA ALA A 27 6.46 6.48 2.26
C ALA A 27 5.14 6.53 3.01
N PRO A 28 4.46 7.68 3.00
CA PRO A 28 3.18 7.79 3.68
C PRO A 28 2.15 6.87 3.05
N GLY A 29 1.31 6.29 3.89
CA GLY A 29 0.31 5.35 3.40
C GLY A 29 -0.69 5.99 2.47
N SER A 30 -0.88 7.28 2.58
CA SER A 30 -1.84 7.96 1.73
C SER A 30 -1.41 7.98 0.26
N THR A 31 -0.14 7.70 -0.02
CA THR A 31 0.33 7.64 -1.40
C THR A 31 0.15 6.27 -2.01
N PHE A 32 -0.21 5.29 -1.21
CA PHE A 32 -0.40 3.94 -1.73
C PHE A 32 -1.51 3.92 -2.76
N LYS A 33 -1.33 3.09 -3.77
CA LYS A 33 -2.34 2.91 -4.80
C LYS A 33 -3.20 1.71 -4.47
N GLU A 34 -4.49 1.91 -4.53
CA GLU A 34 -5.42 0.84 -4.23
C GLU A 34 -5.70 0.03 -5.48
N VAL A 35 -5.48 -1.27 -5.39
CA VAL A 35 -5.77 -2.19 -6.48
C VAL A 35 -6.80 -3.17 -6.00
N LYS A 36 -7.89 -3.26 -6.71
CA LYS A 36 -8.94 -4.18 -6.33
C LYS A 36 -8.54 -5.59 -6.70
N GLU A 37 -8.75 -6.47 -5.75
CA GLU A 37 -8.44 -7.87 -5.98
C GLU A 37 -9.60 -8.71 -5.50
N GLU A 38 -10.03 -9.64 -6.31
CA GLU A 38 -11.16 -10.48 -5.94
C GLU A 38 -10.77 -11.68 -5.18
#